data_87e8d597370c8b40641911c91e202304
#
_entry.id   87e8d597370c8b40641911c91e202304
#
_cell.length_a   1.000
_cell.length_b   1.000
_cell.length_c   1.000
_cell.angle_alpha   90.00
_cell.angle_beta   90.00
_cell.angle_gamma   90.00
#
_symmetry.space_group_name_H-M   'P 1'
#
loop_
_entity.id
_entity.type
_entity.pdbx_description
1 polymer ?
#
loop_
_entity_poly.entity_id
_entity_poly.type
_entity_poly.pdbx_seq_one_letter_code
_entity_poly.pdbx_strand_id
1 'polypeptide(L)'
;MLQAFTKAYPDVELDIQFEDSEVAYNLVRSGTIELAVVTLNPAVDEAQPELATQTIWQDPLCFVNATPLPAVTSLDQLAALPCILPGPNTFTGRIVTQRFATEGLSLQPALSTNYLETISMLVSVGVGWSVLPKTMAAGLNQLRPDCAPITRTLGSVIHAKRTLSNSAKAFLAVLQNYASG
;
A
#
# COMPACT_ATOMS: atom_id res chain seq x y z
N MET A 1 12.62 -5.69 8.82
CA MET A 1 12.61 -6.89 7.98
C MET A 1 13.87 -7.03 7.13
N LEU A 2 14.16 -6.19 6.12
CA LEU A 2 15.37 -6.32 5.27
C LEU A 2 16.66 -6.41 6.08
N GLN A 3 16.86 -5.51 7.07
CA GLN A 3 18.03 -5.56 7.95
C GLN A 3 18.16 -6.90 8.72
N ALA A 4 17.06 -7.52 9.13
CA ALA A 4 17.09 -8.81 9.79
C ALA A 4 17.52 -9.91 8.83
N PHE A 5 17.02 -9.88 7.59
CA PHE A 5 17.40 -10.82 6.56
C PHE A 5 18.88 -10.73 6.19
N THR A 6 19.38 -9.53 5.90
CA THR A 6 20.80 -9.32 5.53
C THR A 6 21.77 -9.70 6.65
N LYS A 7 21.36 -9.57 7.92
CA LYS A 7 22.14 -10.07 9.06
C LYS A 7 22.17 -11.58 9.16
N ALA A 8 21.02 -12.24 8.89
CA ALA A 8 20.91 -13.68 8.96
C ALA A 8 21.55 -14.41 7.77
N TYR A 9 21.58 -13.76 6.61
CA TYR A 9 22.06 -14.31 5.34
C TYR A 9 23.00 -13.33 4.64
N PRO A 10 24.22 -13.08 5.19
CA PRO A 10 25.12 -12.04 4.69
C PRO A 10 25.67 -12.32 3.28
N ASP A 11 25.69 -13.58 2.86
CA ASP A 11 26.19 -14.01 1.55
C ASP A 11 25.11 -13.99 0.45
N VAL A 12 23.86 -13.60 0.80
CA VAL A 12 22.77 -13.50 -0.18
C VAL A 12 22.73 -12.10 -0.75
N GLU A 13 22.95 -11.99 -2.04
CA GLU A 13 22.74 -10.77 -2.80
C GLU A 13 21.24 -10.59 -3.09
N LEU A 14 20.71 -9.42 -2.75
CA LEU A 14 19.32 -9.06 -2.99
C LEU A 14 19.22 -8.13 -4.21
N ASP A 15 18.54 -8.57 -5.26
CA ASP A 15 18.05 -7.69 -6.33
C ASP A 15 16.65 -7.20 -5.95
N ILE A 16 16.54 -5.92 -5.57
CA ILE A 16 15.28 -5.33 -5.08
C ILE A 16 14.81 -4.28 -6.08
N GLN A 17 13.56 -4.43 -6.53
CA GLN A 17 12.88 -3.48 -7.40
C GLN A 17 11.69 -2.87 -6.65
N PHE A 18 11.42 -1.59 -6.89
CA PHE A 18 10.29 -0.87 -6.32
C PHE A 18 9.30 -0.56 -7.44
N GLU A 19 8.15 -1.22 -7.38
CA GLU A 19 7.13 -1.17 -8.43
C GLU A 19 5.74 -1.03 -7.82
N ASP A 20 4.79 -0.57 -8.62
CA ASP A 20 3.37 -0.65 -8.25
C ASP A 20 2.92 -2.10 -8.10
N SER A 21 1.99 -2.35 -7.18
CA SER A 21 1.53 -3.71 -6.89
C SER A 21 1.07 -4.48 -8.14
N GLU A 22 0.36 -3.83 -9.06
CA GLU A 22 -0.08 -4.43 -10.32
C GLU A 22 1.08 -4.86 -11.22
N VAL A 23 2.12 -4.04 -11.29
CA VAL A 23 3.34 -4.36 -12.04
C VAL A 23 4.05 -5.53 -11.39
N ALA A 24 4.21 -5.52 -10.06
CA ALA A 24 4.85 -6.59 -9.30
C ALA A 24 4.13 -7.93 -9.45
N TYR A 25 2.78 -7.96 -9.45
CA TYR A 25 2.00 -9.17 -9.75
C TYR A 25 2.36 -9.74 -11.14
N ASN A 26 2.45 -8.90 -12.16
CA ASN A 26 2.82 -9.31 -13.50
C ASN A 26 4.26 -9.83 -13.60
N LEU A 27 5.21 -9.22 -12.89
CA LEU A 27 6.61 -9.65 -12.83
C LEU A 27 6.75 -11.02 -12.17
N VAL A 28 5.99 -11.30 -11.09
CA VAL A 28 5.94 -12.63 -10.48
C VAL A 28 5.31 -13.64 -11.45
N ARG A 29 4.19 -13.29 -12.09
CA ARG A 29 3.50 -14.17 -13.04
C ARG A 29 4.38 -14.55 -14.21
N SER A 30 5.10 -13.59 -14.79
CA SER A 30 6.06 -13.86 -15.88
C SER A 30 7.29 -14.65 -15.40
N GLY A 31 7.62 -14.59 -14.11
CA GLY A 31 8.83 -15.16 -13.50
C GLY A 31 10.06 -14.29 -13.67
N THR A 32 9.86 -13.01 -13.94
CA THR A 32 10.94 -12.02 -13.95
C THR A 32 11.49 -11.83 -12.54
N ILE A 33 10.63 -11.87 -11.52
CA ILE A 33 11.00 -11.92 -10.12
C ILE A 33 10.37 -13.16 -9.45
N GLU A 34 10.99 -13.66 -8.40
CA GLU A 34 10.52 -14.84 -7.68
C GLU A 34 9.41 -14.53 -6.66
N LEU A 35 9.48 -13.35 -6.05
CA LEU A 35 8.66 -12.94 -4.93
C LEU A 35 8.38 -11.44 -5.00
N ALA A 36 7.15 -11.04 -4.66
CA ALA A 36 6.82 -9.64 -4.40
C ALA A 36 6.20 -9.48 -3.00
N VAL A 37 6.40 -8.30 -2.38
CA VAL A 37 5.69 -7.87 -1.17
C VAL A 37 4.90 -6.63 -1.54
N VAL A 38 3.58 -6.74 -1.56
CA VAL A 38 2.70 -5.76 -2.21
C VAL A 38 1.38 -5.59 -1.46
N THR A 39 0.59 -4.60 -1.85
CA THR A 39 -0.82 -4.55 -1.48
C THR A 39 -1.57 -5.68 -2.20
N LEU A 40 -2.20 -6.57 -1.44
CA LEU A 40 -3.01 -7.66 -1.99
C LEU A 40 -4.36 -7.15 -2.49
N ASN A 41 -4.89 -7.80 -3.52
CA ASN A 41 -6.22 -7.54 -4.04
C ASN A 41 -6.95 -8.88 -4.23
N PRO A 42 -7.92 -9.21 -3.37
CA PRO A 42 -8.64 -10.49 -3.43
C PRO A 42 -9.25 -10.79 -4.81
N ALA A 43 -9.76 -9.78 -5.52
CA ALA A 43 -10.32 -9.97 -6.86
C ALA A 43 -9.27 -10.37 -7.90
N VAL A 44 -8.02 -9.92 -7.75
CA VAL A 44 -6.89 -10.34 -8.61
C VAL A 44 -6.42 -11.73 -8.21
N ASP A 45 -6.38 -12.02 -6.91
CA ASP A 45 -5.96 -13.31 -6.37
C ASP A 45 -6.89 -14.43 -6.86
N GLU A 46 -8.21 -14.19 -6.85
CA GLU A 46 -9.19 -15.14 -7.39
C GLU A 46 -9.08 -15.33 -8.92
N ALA A 47 -8.74 -14.27 -9.65
CA ALA A 47 -8.63 -14.29 -11.12
C ALA A 47 -7.31 -14.90 -11.63
N GLN A 48 -6.31 -15.05 -10.77
CA GLN A 48 -4.96 -15.52 -11.15
C GLN A 48 -4.52 -16.75 -10.31
N PRO A 49 -5.10 -17.93 -10.55
CA PRO A 49 -4.83 -19.14 -9.75
C PRO A 49 -3.38 -19.64 -9.87
N GLU A 50 -2.61 -19.13 -10.84
CA GLU A 50 -1.18 -19.40 -10.96
C GLU A 50 -0.32 -18.63 -9.93
N LEU A 51 -0.89 -17.65 -9.24
CA LEU A 51 -0.22 -16.92 -8.16
C LEU A 51 -0.72 -17.45 -6.80
N ALA A 52 0.19 -17.54 -5.85
CA ALA A 52 -0.13 -17.81 -4.46
C ALA A 52 0.18 -16.57 -3.64
N THR A 53 -0.81 -16.12 -2.88
CA THR A 53 -0.71 -14.94 -2.02
C THR A 53 -0.79 -15.34 -0.56
N GLN A 54 -0.09 -14.59 0.29
CA GLN A 54 -0.16 -14.76 1.74
C GLN A 54 -0.20 -13.40 2.42
N THR A 55 -1.22 -13.15 3.20
CA THR A 55 -1.33 -11.96 4.05
C THR A 55 -0.21 -11.93 5.08
N ILE A 56 0.46 -10.79 5.20
CA ILE A 56 1.53 -10.55 6.17
C ILE A 56 1.10 -9.46 7.17
N TRP A 57 0.59 -8.31 6.70
CA TRP A 57 0.19 -7.19 7.56
C TRP A 57 -1.16 -6.61 7.17
N GLN A 58 -1.82 -6.08 8.17
CA GLN A 58 -2.87 -5.08 7.97
C GLN A 58 -2.24 -3.69 8.12
N ASP A 59 -2.36 -2.86 7.11
CA ASP A 59 -1.76 -1.53 7.06
C ASP A 59 -2.88 -0.46 7.11
N PRO A 60 -3.19 0.04 8.31
CA PRO A 60 -4.23 1.04 8.47
C PRO A 60 -3.81 2.36 7.82
N LEU A 61 -4.72 2.92 7.04
CA LEU A 61 -4.56 4.22 6.41
C LEU A 61 -5.25 5.30 7.24
N CYS A 62 -4.69 6.49 7.26
CA CYS A 62 -5.28 7.65 7.91
C CYS A 62 -5.35 8.84 6.96
N PHE A 63 -6.38 9.65 7.14
CA PHE A 63 -6.52 10.93 6.45
C PHE A 63 -5.59 11.94 7.07
N VAL A 64 -4.83 12.66 6.25
CA VAL A 64 -3.80 13.60 6.69
C VAL A 64 -3.85 14.91 5.92
N ASN A 65 -3.46 15.99 6.60
CA ASN A 65 -3.19 17.30 5.98
C ASN A 65 -2.06 18.05 6.73
N ALA A 66 -1.63 19.21 6.21
CA ALA A 66 -0.53 19.99 6.80
C ALA A 66 -0.95 20.72 8.07
N THR A 67 -2.17 21.26 8.10
CA THR A 67 -2.66 22.15 9.16
C THR A 67 -3.99 21.66 9.70
N PRO A 68 -4.30 21.90 10.98
CA PRO A 68 -5.63 21.64 11.49
C PRO A 68 -6.66 22.37 10.62
N LEU A 69 -7.48 21.62 9.89
CA LEU A 69 -8.67 22.17 9.25
C LEU A 69 -9.74 22.40 10.34
N PRO A 70 -10.67 23.38 10.13
CA PRO A 70 -11.89 23.40 10.93
C PRO A 70 -12.49 22.00 10.90
N ALA A 71 -13.01 21.52 12.03
CA ALA A 71 -13.35 20.13 12.24
C ALA A 71 -13.99 19.46 11.01
N VAL A 72 -13.15 18.76 10.24
CA VAL A 72 -13.64 17.88 9.15
C VAL A 72 -14.14 16.62 9.79
N THR A 73 -15.47 16.45 9.77
CA THR A 73 -16.14 15.34 10.45
C THR A 73 -16.78 14.36 9.47
N SER A 74 -16.78 14.66 8.16
CA SER A 74 -17.41 13.78 7.17
C SER A 74 -16.56 13.62 5.91
N LEU A 75 -16.82 12.55 5.15
CA LEU A 75 -16.21 12.32 3.85
C LEU A 75 -16.67 13.36 2.81
N ASP A 76 -17.90 13.84 2.90
CA ASP A 76 -18.44 14.89 2.04
C ASP A 76 -17.61 16.17 2.14
N GLN A 77 -17.27 16.59 3.35
CA GLN A 77 -16.41 17.75 3.58
C GLN A 77 -15.02 17.55 2.98
N LEU A 78 -14.45 16.34 3.10
CA LEU A 78 -13.16 16.02 2.47
C LEU A 78 -13.25 16.02 0.95
N ALA A 79 -14.31 15.49 0.37
CA ALA A 79 -14.51 15.47 -1.08
C ALA A 79 -14.57 16.87 -1.71
N ALA A 80 -14.99 17.86 -0.94
CA ALA A 80 -15.02 19.27 -1.36
C ALA A 80 -13.65 19.98 -1.31
N LEU A 81 -12.63 19.38 -0.71
CA LEU A 81 -11.30 19.97 -0.53
C LEU A 81 -10.28 19.36 -1.53
N PRO A 82 -9.26 20.13 -1.93
CA PRO A 82 -8.18 19.59 -2.75
C PRO A 82 -7.54 18.37 -2.12
N CYS A 83 -7.35 17.29 -2.88
CA CYS A 83 -6.69 16.07 -2.41
C CYS A 83 -5.58 15.63 -3.35
N ILE A 84 -4.64 14.89 -2.79
CA ILE A 84 -3.54 14.24 -3.50
C ILE A 84 -3.66 12.75 -3.21
N LEU A 85 -3.84 11.93 -4.23
CA LEU A 85 -4.10 10.50 -4.04
C LEU A 85 -3.22 9.66 -4.95
N PRO A 86 -2.96 8.39 -4.56
CA PRO A 86 -2.45 7.40 -5.51
C PRO A 86 -3.36 7.30 -6.73
N GLY A 87 -2.75 7.00 -7.87
CA GLY A 87 -3.49 6.88 -9.13
C GLY A 87 -4.69 5.92 -9.03
N PRO A 88 -5.79 6.19 -9.75
CA PRO A 88 -7.02 5.40 -9.66
C PRO A 88 -6.83 3.95 -10.15
N ASN A 89 -5.76 3.70 -10.91
CA ASN A 89 -5.42 2.37 -11.40
C ASN A 89 -4.60 1.55 -10.39
N THR A 90 -4.15 2.14 -9.27
CA THR A 90 -3.43 1.40 -8.23
C THR A 90 -4.39 0.74 -7.23
N PHE A 91 -3.95 -0.34 -6.59
CA PHE A 91 -4.76 -0.99 -5.57
C PHE A 91 -5.11 -0.04 -4.41
N THR A 92 -4.15 0.74 -3.92
CA THR A 92 -4.39 1.72 -2.86
C THR A 92 -5.35 2.83 -3.32
N GLY A 93 -5.16 3.37 -4.53
CA GLY A 93 -6.06 4.38 -5.09
C GLY A 93 -7.51 3.87 -5.19
N ARG A 94 -7.71 2.62 -5.63
CA ARG A 94 -9.03 1.99 -5.69
C ARG A 94 -9.67 1.82 -4.31
N ILE A 95 -8.93 1.38 -3.30
CA ILE A 95 -9.43 1.24 -1.93
C ILE A 95 -9.95 2.59 -1.41
N VAL A 96 -9.20 3.68 -1.63
CA VAL A 96 -9.60 5.02 -1.20
C VAL A 96 -10.82 5.51 -1.98
N THR A 97 -10.80 5.46 -3.32
CA THR A 97 -11.92 5.92 -4.13
C THR A 97 -13.18 5.09 -3.90
N GLN A 98 -13.07 3.79 -3.70
CA GLN A 98 -14.20 2.93 -3.35
C GLN A 98 -14.83 3.33 -2.02
N ARG A 99 -14.03 3.74 -1.03
CA ARG A 99 -14.57 4.20 0.26
C ARG A 99 -15.48 5.42 0.11
N PHE A 100 -15.09 6.38 -0.74
CA PHE A 100 -15.95 7.54 -1.04
C PHE A 100 -17.16 7.16 -1.88
N ALA A 101 -16.98 6.28 -2.86
CA ALA A 101 -18.06 5.82 -3.71
C ALA A 101 -19.18 5.10 -2.94
N THR A 102 -18.88 4.42 -1.83
CA THR A 102 -19.91 3.80 -0.97
C THR A 102 -20.84 4.82 -0.31
N GLU A 103 -20.40 6.07 -0.16
CA GLU A 103 -21.21 7.20 0.32
C GLU A 103 -21.80 8.03 -0.83
N GLY A 104 -21.70 7.54 -2.08
CA GLY A 104 -22.15 8.28 -3.27
C GLY A 104 -21.27 9.47 -3.66
N LEU A 105 -20.05 9.55 -3.10
CA LEU A 105 -19.11 10.65 -3.33
C LEU A 105 -18.09 10.28 -4.41
N SER A 106 -17.71 11.29 -5.21
CA SER A 106 -16.66 11.16 -6.22
C SER A 106 -15.49 12.07 -5.87
N LEU A 107 -14.27 11.53 -5.89
CA LEU A 107 -13.07 12.31 -5.68
C LEU A 107 -12.49 12.79 -7.01
N GLN A 108 -12.05 14.05 -7.01
CA GLN A 108 -11.31 14.66 -8.12
C GLN A 108 -9.93 15.09 -7.58
N PRO A 109 -8.91 14.21 -7.61
CA PRO A 109 -7.59 14.56 -7.10
C PRO A 109 -7.01 15.74 -7.87
N ALA A 110 -6.51 16.76 -7.14
CA ALA A 110 -5.76 17.86 -7.72
C ALA A 110 -4.43 17.37 -8.32
N LEU A 111 -3.82 16.35 -7.68
CA LEU A 111 -2.63 15.68 -8.14
C LEU A 111 -2.73 14.18 -7.86
N SER A 112 -2.12 13.37 -8.72
CA SER A 112 -1.97 11.92 -8.50
C SER A 112 -0.52 11.50 -8.67
N THR A 113 -0.02 10.72 -7.73
CA THR A 113 1.29 10.05 -7.81
C THR A 113 1.25 8.77 -6.98
N ASN A 114 2.00 7.74 -7.39
CA ASN A 114 2.03 6.46 -6.68
C ASN A 114 3.12 6.41 -5.58
N TYR A 115 3.96 7.45 -5.50
CA TYR A 115 5.03 7.55 -4.49
C TYR A 115 4.51 8.18 -3.21
N LEU A 116 4.34 7.36 -2.16
CA LEU A 116 3.75 7.81 -0.88
C LEU A 116 4.59 8.90 -0.19
N GLU A 117 5.91 8.85 -0.34
CA GLU A 117 6.83 9.88 0.17
C GLU A 117 6.58 11.22 -0.51
N THR A 118 6.35 11.21 -1.82
CA THR A 118 5.99 12.41 -2.59
C THR A 118 4.63 12.95 -2.13
N ILE A 119 3.65 12.06 -1.92
CA ILE A 119 2.34 12.46 -1.38
C ILE A 119 2.52 13.11 -0.01
N SER A 120 3.28 12.48 0.90
CA SER A 120 3.55 13.01 2.24
C SER A 120 4.19 14.39 2.19
N MET A 121 5.17 14.59 1.32
CA MET A 121 5.82 15.90 1.10
C MET A 121 4.82 16.95 0.58
N LEU A 122 4.02 16.62 -0.44
CA LEU A 122 3.02 17.55 -1.00
C LEU A 122 1.95 17.92 0.03
N VAL A 123 1.52 16.97 0.86
CA VAL A 123 0.62 17.22 1.98
C VAL A 123 1.27 18.17 2.98
N SER A 124 2.54 17.93 3.36
CA SER A 124 3.25 18.74 4.37
C SER A 124 3.40 20.19 3.99
N VAL A 125 3.46 20.51 2.71
CA VAL A 125 3.52 21.88 2.20
C VAL A 125 2.14 22.49 1.90
N GLY A 126 1.05 21.77 2.24
CA GLY A 126 -0.32 22.31 2.20
C GLY A 126 -1.00 22.28 0.84
N VAL A 127 -0.55 21.45 -0.11
CA VAL A 127 -1.19 21.35 -1.44
C VAL A 127 -2.60 20.76 -1.35
N GLY A 128 -2.85 19.88 -0.38
CA GLY A 128 -4.15 19.26 -0.15
C GLY A 128 -4.07 18.20 0.96
N TRP A 129 -5.20 17.52 1.20
CA TRP A 129 -5.24 16.36 2.09
C TRP A 129 -4.92 15.07 1.31
N SER A 130 -4.59 14.02 2.04
CA SER A 130 -4.39 12.70 1.46
C SER A 130 -4.75 11.58 2.42
N VAL A 131 -4.56 10.33 1.96
CA VAL A 131 -4.64 9.13 2.76
C VAL A 131 -3.27 8.43 2.70
N LEU A 132 -2.66 8.26 3.87
CA LEU A 132 -1.33 7.65 4.02
C LEU A 132 -1.35 6.51 5.04
N PRO A 133 -0.43 5.54 4.93
CA PRO A 133 -0.17 4.60 6.02
C PRO A 133 0.06 5.34 7.34
N LYS A 134 -0.51 4.81 8.42
CA LYS A 134 -0.37 5.42 9.75
C LYS A 134 1.09 5.63 10.15
N THR A 135 1.97 4.74 9.71
CA THR A 135 3.43 4.83 9.94
C THR A 135 4.09 6.01 9.24
N MET A 136 3.47 6.56 8.20
CA MET A 136 3.96 7.71 7.43
C MET A 136 3.28 9.04 7.80
N ALA A 137 2.34 9.01 8.73
CA ALA A 137 1.58 10.20 9.16
C ALA A 137 2.30 11.04 10.21
N ALA A 138 3.52 10.67 10.62
CA ALA A 138 4.30 11.42 11.60
C ALA A 138 4.58 12.85 11.11
N GLY A 139 4.30 13.84 11.94
CA GLY A 139 4.48 15.27 11.61
C GLY A 139 3.34 15.89 10.80
N LEU A 140 2.34 15.09 10.36
CA LEU A 140 1.13 15.58 9.70
C LEU A 140 -0.05 15.59 10.68
N ASN A 141 -1.00 16.49 10.43
CA ASN A 141 -2.25 16.51 11.16
C ASN A 141 -3.17 15.39 10.65
N GLN A 142 -3.66 14.54 11.57
CA GLN A 142 -4.57 13.46 11.25
C GLN A 142 -6.02 13.93 11.33
N LEU A 143 -6.75 13.78 10.24
CA LEU A 143 -8.18 14.04 10.16
C LEU A 143 -8.94 12.77 10.56
N ARG A 144 -10.11 12.95 11.16
CA ARG A 144 -10.96 11.85 11.66
C ARG A 144 -12.39 12.02 11.18
N PRO A 145 -12.66 11.86 9.87
CA PRO A 145 -14.03 11.85 9.39
C PRO A 145 -14.78 10.65 9.99
N ASP A 146 -16.08 10.83 10.21
CA ASP A 146 -16.96 9.75 10.64
C ASP A 146 -17.16 8.78 9.48
N CYS A 147 -16.30 7.78 9.41
CA CYS A 147 -16.36 6.74 8.40
C CYS A 147 -15.68 5.46 8.89
N ALA A 148 -16.01 4.34 8.26
CA ALA A 148 -15.30 3.10 8.53
C ALA A 148 -13.79 3.23 8.22
N PRO A 149 -12.92 2.64 9.03
CA PRO A 149 -11.48 2.65 8.81
C PRO A 149 -11.11 2.15 7.42
N ILE A 150 -10.13 2.79 6.80
CA ILE A 150 -9.54 2.30 5.56
C ILE A 150 -8.29 1.50 5.92
N THR A 151 -8.24 0.27 5.46
CA THR A 151 -7.08 -0.60 5.69
C THR A 151 -6.72 -1.28 4.38
N ARG A 152 -5.45 -1.35 4.07
CA ARG A 152 -4.94 -2.20 3.00
C ARG A 152 -4.27 -3.44 3.58
N THR A 153 -4.37 -4.55 2.87
CA THR A 153 -3.69 -5.78 3.24
C THR A 153 -2.39 -5.87 2.47
N LEU A 154 -1.29 -5.97 3.18
CA LEU A 154 0.02 -6.22 2.60
C LEU A 154 0.37 -7.69 2.72
N GLY A 155 0.96 -8.25 1.69
CA GLY A 155 1.33 -9.66 1.68
C GLY A 155 2.36 -10.01 0.63
N SER A 156 2.77 -11.27 0.65
CA SER A 156 3.66 -11.84 -0.34
C SER A 156 2.88 -12.45 -1.50
N VAL A 157 3.45 -12.37 -2.68
CA VAL A 157 2.97 -13.01 -3.92
C VAL A 157 4.12 -13.82 -4.50
N ILE A 158 3.85 -15.08 -4.84
CA ILE A 158 4.77 -15.99 -5.51
C ILE A 158 4.04 -16.72 -6.64
N HIS A 159 4.78 -17.30 -7.57
CA HIS A 159 4.17 -18.17 -8.58
C HIS A 159 3.94 -19.59 -8.00
N ALA A 160 2.67 -20.02 -7.92
CA ALA A 160 2.27 -21.26 -7.25
C ALA A 160 2.94 -22.55 -7.80
N LYS A 161 3.29 -22.54 -9.11
CA LYS A 161 3.83 -23.70 -9.80
C LYS A 161 5.35 -23.65 -10.04
N ARG A 162 6.03 -22.59 -9.59
CA ARG A 162 7.49 -22.46 -9.75
C ARG A 162 8.20 -22.78 -8.43
N THR A 163 9.34 -23.44 -8.54
CA THR A 163 10.18 -23.69 -7.38
C THR A 163 10.95 -22.41 -7.03
N LEU A 164 10.78 -21.93 -5.81
CA LEU A 164 11.55 -20.82 -5.28
C LEU A 164 12.99 -21.24 -5.01
N SER A 165 13.93 -20.32 -5.20
CA SER A 165 15.30 -20.47 -4.72
C SER A 165 15.35 -20.62 -3.20
N ASN A 166 16.45 -21.12 -2.68
CA ASN A 166 16.66 -21.23 -1.23
C ASN A 166 16.66 -19.85 -0.57
N SER A 167 17.18 -18.84 -1.25
CA SER A 167 17.18 -17.44 -0.78
C SER A 167 15.77 -16.88 -0.68
N ALA A 168 14.92 -17.10 -1.68
CA ALA A 168 13.54 -16.64 -1.66
C ALA A 168 12.73 -17.35 -0.55
N LYS A 169 12.94 -18.66 -0.33
CA LYS A 169 12.32 -19.39 0.79
C LYS A 169 12.75 -18.86 2.14
N ALA A 170 14.04 -18.58 2.32
CA ALA A 170 14.58 -18.00 3.54
C ALA A 170 14.01 -16.60 3.80
N PHE A 171 13.87 -15.79 2.74
CA PHE A 171 13.25 -14.46 2.84
C PHE A 171 11.79 -14.54 3.28
N LEU A 172 11.00 -15.44 2.70
CA LEU A 172 9.61 -15.69 3.11
C LEU A 172 9.50 -16.09 4.58
N ALA A 173 10.39 -16.96 5.06
CA ALA A 173 10.41 -17.38 6.46
C ALA A 173 10.69 -16.20 7.41
N VAL A 174 11.65 -15.32 7.06
CA VAL A 174 11.92 -14.11 7.83
C VAL A 174 10.73 -13.16 7.79
N LEU A 175 10.08 -13.01 6.63
CA LEU A 175 8.91 -12.16 6.45
C LEU A 175 7.74 -12.61 7.35
N GLN A 176 7.46 -13.91 7.39
CA GLN A 176 6.39 -14.51 8.21
C GLN A 176 6.64 -14.32 9.72
N ASN A 177 7.88 -14.52 10.17
CA ASN A 177 8.26 -14.30 11.56
C ASN A 177 8.08 -12.83 11.98
N TYR A 178 8.30 -11.90 11.05
CA TYR A 178 8.12 -10.46 11.29
C TYR A 178 6.64 -10.03 11.40
N ALA A 179 5.74 -10.82 10.82
CA ALA A 179 4.30 -10.58 10.86
C ALA A 179 3.66 -11.06 12.17
N SER A 180 4.32 -11.99 12.87
CA SER A 180 3.79 -12.65 14.08
C SER A 180 4.21 -11.98 15.38
N GLY A 181 5.02 -10.94 15.35
CA GLY A 181 5.52 -10.17 16.51
C GLY A 181 5.07 -8.72 16.46
#